data_51ea42b1e4e7bcb316eeb9e2c845e98c
#
_entry.id   51ea42b1e4e7bcb316eeb9e2c845e98c
#
_cell.length_a   1.000
_cell.length_b   1.000
_cell.length_c   1.000
_cell.angle_alpha   90.00
_cell.angle_beta   90.00
_cell.angle_gamma   90.00
#
_symmetry.space_group_name_H-M   'P 1'
#
loop_
_entity.id
_entity.type
_entity.pdbx_description
1 polymer ?
#
loop_
_entity_poly.entity_id
_entity_poly.type
_entity_poly.pdbx_seq_one_letter_code
_entity_poly.pdbx_strand_id
1 'polypeptide(L)'
;GRESGLRGLTLWTARKCSALLKDIGLDNSVADNIIRKLSKNTAFDGQSKAVASLYALAYEPNGMAKELLESGGGKGFSTFISSYILSALADMGKGKDGIAAMKEFYGGMLSRGATSFWESYEPEWLENSGRIDEFTPEGLKDIHCSFGKYCYNGYRLSLCHGWACGPVSFLMDKVLGVKFTSAGGKTVRIEPDLMGLKFAKGKIPTAYGLIEVFHKQENGKIVTEYVLPEGVTVG
;
A
#
# COMPACT_ATOMS: atom_id res chain seq x y z
N GLY A 1 4.69 2.38 22.38
CA GLY A 1 3.51 3.19 22.16
C GLY A 1 2.84 2.92 20.83
N ARG A 2 1.53 3.08 20.82
CA ARG A 2 0.70 2.97 19.62
C ARG A 2 -0.02 4.30 19.32
N GLU A 3 0.09 5.24 20.21
CA GLU A 3 -0.71 6.45 20.19
C GLU A 3 -0.38 7.36 19.01
N SER A 4 0.87 7.52 18.66
CA SER A 4 1.30 8.31 17.50
C SER A 4 0.79 7.74 16.18
N GLY A 5 0.77 6.42 16.00
CA GLY A 5 0.22 5.78 14.81
C GLY A 5 -1.30 5.98 14.70
N LEU A 6 -2.03 5.78 15.80
CA LEU A 6 -3.48 6.01 15.83
C LEU A 6 -3.82 7.48 15.56
N ARG A 7 -3.06 8.41 16.13
CA ARG A 7 -3.20 9.85 15.87
C ARG A 7 -2.93 10.19 14.40
N GLY A 8 -1.88 9.62 13.80
CA GLY A 8 -1.58 9.80 12.37
C GLY A 8 -2.72 9.29 11.47
N LEU A 9 -3.20 8.08 11.70
CA LEU A 9 -4.33 7.52 10.98
C LEU A 9 -5.60 8.37 11.14
N THR A 10 -5.92 8.81 12.36
CA THR A 10 -7.10 9.65 12.63
C THR A 10 -7.00 11.00 11.93
N LEU A 11 -5.85 11.65 11.99
CA LEU A 11 -5.63 12.94 11.31
C LEU A 11 -5.72 12.80 9.79
N TRP A 12 -5.11 11.76 9.22
CA TRP A 12 -5.20 11.47 7.80
C TRP A 12 -6.65 11.23 7.36
N THR A 13 -7.39 10.40 8.10
CA THR A 13 -8.81 10.13 7.83
C THR A 13 -9.64 11.42 7.91
N ALA A 14 -9.43 12.24 8.94
CA ALA A 14 -10.15 13.50 9.09
C ALA A 14 -9.89 14.46 7.90
N ARG A 15 -8.64 14.53 7.40
CA ARG A 15 -8.31 15.32 6.19
C ARG A 15 -9.04 14.82 4.96
N LYS A 16 -9.10 13.50 4.75
CA LYS A 16 -9.85 12.90 3.63
C LYS A 16 -11.35 13.13 3.75
N CYS A 17 -11.91 12.97 4.95
CA CYS A 17 -13.33 13.25 5.20
C CYS A 17 -13.67 14.74 4.99
N SER A 18 -12.84 15.67 5.50
CA SER A 18 -13.06 17.10 5.28
C SER A 18 -13.07 17.47 3.79
N ALA A 19 -12.11 16.94 3.03
CA ALA A 19 -12.06 17.17 1.59
C ALA A 19 -13.32 16.63 0.89
N LEU A 20 -13.70 15.38 1.16
CA LEU A 20 -14.89 14.77 0.56
C LEU A 20 -16.17 15.55 0.90
N LEU A 21 -16.35 15.92 2.18
CA LEU A 21 -17.53 16.67 2.61
C LEU A 21 -17.62 18.03 1.91
N LYS A 22 -16.50 18.72 1.71
CA LYS A 22 -16.43 19.97 0.93
C LYS A 22 -16.83 19.74 -0.53
N ASP A 23 -16.32 18.69 -1.15
CA ASP A 23 -16.60 18.37 -2.56
C ASP A 23 -18.09 18.08 -2.83
N ILE A 24 -18.79 17.52 -1.84
CA ILE A 24 -20.23 17.20 -1.94
C ILE A 24 -21.13 18.25 -1.26
N GLY A 25 -20.57 19.38 -0.80
CA GLY A 25 -21.33 20.50 -0.23
C GLY A 25 -21.94 20.23 1.16
N LEU A 26 -21.34 19.31 1.93
CA LEU A 26 -21.78 19.00 3.29
C LEU A 26 -20.89 19.67 4.36
N ASP A 27 -21.44 19.80 5.58
CA ASP A 27 -20.71 20.35 6.72
C ASP A 27 -19.53 19.47 7.10
N ASN A 28 -18.36 20.07 7.13
CA ASN A 28 -17.10 19.43 7.48
C ASN A 28 -16.49 19.91 8.80
N SER A 29 -17.23 20.66 9.60
CA SER A 29 -16.75 21.33 10.82
C SER A 29 -16.18 20.35 11.86
N VAL A 30 -16.76 19.15 12.00
CA VAL A 30 -16.27 18.11 12.91
C VAL A 30 -14.89 17.62 12.46
N ALA A 31 -14.72 17.34 11.16
CA ALA A 31 -13.44 16.90 10.62
C ALA A 31 -12.36 17.98 10.77
N ASP A 32 -12.69 19.25 10.47
CA ASP A 32 -11.77 20.37 10.62
C ASP A 32 -11.37 20.61 12.09
N ASN A 33 -12.28 20.38 13.04
CA ASN A 33 -11.95 20.45 14.47
C ASN A 33 -10.95 19.35 14.89
N ILE A 34 -11.12 18.13 14.38
CA ILE A 34 -10.17 17.02 14.61
C ILE A 34 -8.80 17.37 14.01
N ILE A 35 -8.77 17.86 12.78
CA ILE A 35 -7.55 18.30 12.09
C ILE A 35 -6.82 19.35 12.94
N ARG A 36 -7.51 20.39 13.37
CA ARG A 36 -6.94 21.47 14.19
C ARG A 36 -6.34 20.96 15.50
N LYS A 37 -7.00 20.01 16.16
CA LYS A 37 -6.52 19.44 17.44
C LYS A 37 -5.30 18.54 17.24
N LEU A 38 -5.35 17.64 16.28
CA LEU A 38 -4.32 16.61 16.12
C LEU A 38 -3.06 17.11 15.39
N SER A 39 -3.17 18.12 14.53
CA SER A 39 -2.01 18.68 13.81
C SER A 39 -0.95 19.32 14.73
N LYS A 40 -1.32 19.67 15.97
CA LYS A 40 -0.42 20.33 16.92
C LYS A 40 0.57 19.39 17.61
N ASN A 41 0.25 18.11 17.71
CA ASN A 41 1.09 17.13 18.38
C ASN A 41 1.75 16.21 17.36
N THR A 42 3.00 16.45 17.05
CA THR A 42 3.83 15.69 16.11
C THR A 42 4.77 14.71 16.79
N ALA A 43 4.66 14.50 18.12
CA ALA A 43 5.53 13.58 18.83
C ALA A 43 5.30 12.13 18.36
N PHE A 44 6.39 11.39 18.19
CA PHE A 44 6.36 9.97 17.84
C PHE A 44 6.77 9.12 19.05
N ASP A 45 5.96 8.12 19.37
CA ASP A 45 6.16 7.19 20.49
C ASP A 45 6.18 5.72 20.05
N GLY A 46 6.18 5.48 18.72
CA GLY A 46 6.09 4.14 18.15
C GLY A 46 7.38 3.34 18.26
N GLN A 47 7.24 2.01 18.25
CA GLN A 47 8.35 1.05 18.33
C GLN A 47 8.32 0.01 17.20
N SER A 48 7.50 0.21 16.18
CA SER A 48 7.40 -0.71 15.04
C SER A 48 7.20 0.05 13.74
N LYS A 49 7.60 -0.59 12.65
CA LYS A 49 7.39 -0.09 11.28
C LYS A 49 5.91 0.17 11.00
N ALA A 50 5.02 -0.68 11.50
CA ALA A 50 3.57 -0.50 11.38
C ALA A 50 3.10 0.82 12.00
N VAL A 51 3.49 1.12 13.23
CA VAL A 51 3.13 2.38 13.91
C VAL A 51 3.75 3.58 13.20
N ALA A 52 5.00 3.46 12.74
CA ALA A 52 5.69 4.50 11.98
C ALA A 52 4.98 4.79 10.65
N SER A 53 4.49 3.77 9.94
CA SER A 53 3.76 3.96 8.68
C SER A 53 2.42 4.67 8.86
N LEU A 54 1.65 4.31 9.89
CA LEU A 54 0.40 5.01 10.21
C LEU A 54 0.65 6.47 10.64
N TYR A 55 1.73 6.72 11.38
CA TYR A 55 2.16 8.07 11.71
C TYR A 55 2.50 8.88 10.45
N ALA A 56 3.24 8.27 9.52
CA ALA A 56 3.67 8.91 8.28
C ALA A 56 2.53 9.27 7.31
N LEU A 57 1.31 8.75 7.50
CA LEU A 57 0.14 9.17 6.71
C LEU A 57 -0.19 10.66 6.88
N ALA A 58 0.16 11.25 8.00
CA ALA A 58 -0.24 12.61 8.35
C ALA A 58 0.89 13.53 8.82
N TYR A 59 2.02 12.98 9.22
CA TYR A 59 3.18 13.70 9.71
C TYR A 59 4.44 13.33 8.94
N GLU A 60 5.36 14.28 8.79
CA GLU A 60 6.69 14.02 8.23
C GLU A 60 7.47 13.09 9.18
N PRO A 61 7.85 11.89 8.74
CA PRO A 61 8.60 10.98 9.60
C PRO A 61 10.04 11.46 9.78
N ASN A 62 10.46 11.56 11.03
CA ASN A 62 11.81 11.94 11.43
C ASN A 62 12.32 11.02 12.54
N GLY A 63 13.62 11.12 12.90
CA GLY A 63 14.24 10.33 13.96
C GLY A 63 13.86 8.85 13.90
N MET A 64 13.37 8.31 15.01
CA MET A 64 13.00 6.90 15.15
C MET A 64 11.92 6.46 14.15
N ALA A 65 10.95 7.31 13.80
CA ALA A 65 9.91 6.95 12.83
C ALA A 65 10.53 6.67 11.44
N LYS A 66 11.47 7.51 11.03
CA LYS A 66 12.21 7.35 9.77
C LYS A 66 13.09 6.10 9.80
N GLU A 67 13.85 5.90 10.86
CA GLU A 67 14.72 4.72 11.04
C GLU A 67 13.93 3.41 10.99
N LEU A 68 12.76 3.35 11.66
CA LEU A 68 11.89 2.18 11.62
C LEU A 68 11.36 1.89 10.22
N LEU A 69 11.01 2.92 9.43
CA LEU A 69 10.52 2.74 8.07
C LEU A 69 11.63 2.26 7.13
N GLU A 70 12.83 2.81 7.22
CA GLU A 70 13.95 2.51 6.34
C GLU A 70 14.65 1.19 6.68
N SER A 71 14.48 0.64 7.89
CA SER A 71 15.20 -0.56 8.33
C SER A 71 14.58 -1.87 7.82
N GLY A 72 15.43 -2.88 7.60
CA GLY A 72 15.04 -4.31 7.54
C GLY A 72 14.15 -4.75 6.38
N GLY A 73 14.14 -4.05 5.23
CA GLY A 73 13.44 -4.49 4.03
C GLY A 73 11.97 -4.84 4.30
N GLY A 74 11.54 -6.03 3.88
CA GLY A 74 10.19 -6.59 4.14
C GLY A 74 9.92 -7.01 5.58
N LYS A 75 10.91 -6.99 6.45
CA LYS A 75 10.71 -7.30 7.87
C LYS A 75 9.79 -6.28 8.54
N GLY A 76 8.83 -6.78 9.29
CA GLY A 76 7.78 -5.95 9.92
C GLY A 76 6.62 -5.62 8.99
N PHE A 77 6.57 -6.19 7.78
CA PHE A 77 5.38 -6.20 6.95
C PHE A 77 4.34 -7.16 7.55
N SER A 78 3.10 -6.87 7.30
CA SER A 78 2.01 -7.84 7.29
C SER A 78 1.17 -7.59 6.04
N THR A 79 0.34 -8.51 5.68
CA THR A 79 -0.48 -8.40 4.47
C THR A 79 -1.37 -7.16 4.46
N PHE A 80 -1.83 -6.73 5.64
CA PHE A 80 -2.64 -5.52 5.81
C PHE A 80 -1.79 -4.23 5.85
N ILE A 81 -0.76 -4.18 6.71
CA ILE A 81 -0.05 -2.93 6.99
C ILE A 81 0.97 -2.55 5.90
N SER A 82 1.36 -3.50 5.06
CA SER A 82 2.37 -3.28 4.01
C SER A 82 2.03 -2.14 3.06
N SER A 83 0.76 -1.94 2.73
CA SER A 83 0.33 -0.83 1.86
C SER A 83 0.66 0.54 2.43
N TYR A 84 0.51 0.71 3.75
CA TYR A 84 0.86 1.95 4.44
C TYR A 84 2.38 2.15 4.51
N ILE A 85 3.12 1.07 4.75
CA ILE A 85 4.60 1.12 4.76
C ILE A 85 5.12 1.47 3.37
N LEU A 86 4.62 0.83 2.32
CA LEU A 86 5.01 1.10 0.93
C LEU A 86 4.73 2.56 0.53
N SER A 87 3.53 3.07 0.89
CA SER A 87 3.17 4.46 0.64
C SER A 87 4.08 5.43 1.38
N ALA A 88 4.36 5.17 2.67
CA ALA A 88 5.26 6.01 3.45
C ALA A 88 6.68 6.03 2.85
N LEU A 89 7.21 4.88 2.43
CA LEU A 89 8.53 4.81 1.77
C LEU A 89 8.54 5.60 0.45
N ALA A 90 7.48 5.50 -0.36
CA ALA A 90 7.39 6.29 -1.59
C ALA A 90 7.36 7.79 -1.31
N ASP A 91 6.54 8.24 -0.35
CA ASP A 91 6.43 9.65 0.02
C ASP A 91 7.74 10.23 0.61
N MET A 92 8.58 9.38 1.19
CA MET A 92 9.94 9.71 1.65
C MET A 92 11.01 9.68 0.54
N GLY A 93 10.64 9.44 -0.72
CA GLY A 93 11.60 9.26 -1.83
C GLY A 93 12.36 7.92 -1.78
N LYS A 94 11.90 6.95 -0.98
CA LYS A 94 12.46 5.60 -0.82
C LYS A 94 11.66 4.53 -1.57
N GLY A 95 10.99 4.91 -2.64
CA GLY A 95 10.13 4.00 -3.41
C GLY A 95 10.88 2.78 -3.95
N LYS A 96 12.16 2.93 -4.34
CA LYS A 96 13.00 1.80 -4.76
C LYS A 96 13.17 0.74 -3.66
N ASP A 97 13.39 1.19 -2.42
CA ASP A 97 13.49 0.29 -1.26
C ASP A 97 12.13 -0.35 -0.96
N GLY A 98 11.04 0.39 -1.15
CA GLY A 98 9.67 -0.11 -1.07
C GLY A 98 9.41 -1.23 -2.08
N ILE A 99 9.80 -1.06 -3.35
CA ILE A 99 9.67 -2.11 -4.37
C ILE A 99 10.51 -3.34 -4.02
N ALA A 100 11.71 -3.17 -3.49
CA ALA A 100 12.56 -4.28 -3.05
C ALA A 100 11.90 -5.06 -1.90
N ALA A 101 11.42 -4.35 -0.87
CA ALA A 101 10.72 -4.94 0.26
C ALA A 101 9.40 -5.65 -0.14
N MET A 102 8.65 -5.07 -1.09
CA MET A 102 7.46 -5.70 -1.66
C MET A 102 7.80 -7.01 -2.37
N LYS A 103 8.87 -7.04 -3.18
CA LYS A 103 9.33 -8.24 -3.87
C LYS A 103 9.76 -9.32 -2.89
N GLU A 104 10.44 -8.97 -1.82
CA GLU A 104 10.87 -9.88 -0.76
C GLU A 104 9.65 -10.51 -0.09
N PHE A 105 8.74 -9.70 0.43
CA PHE A 105 7.59 -10.18 1.20
C PHE A 105 6.59 -10.95 0.34
N TYR A 106 6.05 -10.33 -0.71
CA TYR A 106 5.04 -10.98 -1.58
C TYR A 106 5.63 -12.03 -2.53
N GLY A 107 6.92 -11.91 -2.86
CA GLY A 107 7.66 -12.93 -3.59
C GLY A 107 7.69 -14.28 -2.86
N GLY A 108 7.70 -14.26 -1.53
CA GLY A 108 7.56 -15.46 -0.72
C GLY A 108 6.23 -16.16 -0.95
N MET A 109 5.11 -15.45 -0.96
CA MET A 109 3.80 -16.04 -1.31
C MET A 109 3.81 -16.64 -2.72
N LEU A 110 4.33 -15.91 -3.71
CA LEU A 110 4.42 -16.38 -5.10
C LEU A 110 5.26 -17.65 -5.21
N SER A 111 6.35 -17.77 -4.47
CA SER A 111 7.19 -18.98 -4.44
C SER A 111 6.46 -20.21 -3.91
N ARG A 112 5.39 -20.01 -3.17
CA ARG A 112 4.51 -21.05 -2.62
C ARG A 112 3.21 -21.22 -3.42
N GLY A 113 3.16 -20.74 -4.66
CA GLY A 113 2.04 -20.96 -5.58
C GLY A 113 0.88 -20.01 -5.41
N ALA A 114 1.06 -18.86 -4.72
CA ALA A 114 -0.01 -17.88 -4.57
C ALA A 114 -0.47 -17.33 -5.93
N THR A 115 -1.78 -17.35 -6.15
CA THR A 115 -2.46 -16.70 -7.29
C THR A 115 -3.31 -15.50 -6.86
N SER A 116 -3.42 -15.29 -5.54
CA SER A 116 -4.13 -14.19 -4.90
C SER A 116 -3.42 -13.77 -3.61
N PHE A 117 -3.85 -12.67 -3.00
CA PHE A 117 -3.29 -12.18 -1.75
C PHE A 117 -3.86 -12.97 -0.56
N TRP A 118 -2.97 -13.45 0.31
CA TRP A 118 -3.36 -14.19 1.50
C TRP A 118 -3.72 -13.26 2.66
N GLU A 119 -4.61 -13.71 3.53
CA GLU A 119 -5.04 -12.98 4.73
C GLU A 119 -3.88 -12.70 5.69
N SER A 120 -2.99 -13.67 5.86
CA SER A 120 -1.79 -13.57 6.68
C SER A 120 -0.64 -14.31 6.01
N TYR A 121 0.57 -13.85 6.28
CA TYR A 121 1.81 -14.45 5.81
C TYR A 121 2.95 -13.97 6.69
N GLU A 122 3.88 -14.89 7.00
CA GLU A 122 5.14 -14.61 7.66
C GLU A 122 6.26 -15.24 6.83
N PRO A 123 7.37 -14.55 6.54
CA PRO A 123 8.47 -15.08 5.74
C PRO A 123 9.05 -16.41 6.26
N GLU A 124 9.01 -16.61 7.58
CA GLU A 124 9.47 -17.82 8.23
C GLU A 124 8.67 -19.10 7.85
N TRP A 125 7.47 -18.93 7.30
CA TRP A 125 6.70 -20.08 6.80
C TRP A 125 7.39 -20.80 5.65
N LEU A 126 8.27 -20.10 4.91
CA LEU A 126 8.99 -20.67 3.78
C LEU A 126 9.96 -21.78 4.18
N GLU A 127 10.43 -21.79 5.43
CA GLU A 127 11.44 -22.76 5.88
C GLU A 127 10.96 -24.20 5.82
N ASN A 128 9.66 -24.44 6.08
CA ASN A 128 9.11 -25.79 6.21
C ASN A 128 7.69 -25.94 5.64
N SER A 129 7.30 -25.14 4.66
CA SER A 129 5.99 -25.24 4.01
C SER A 129 6.04 -25.86 2.62
N GLY A 130 5.00 -26.57 2.27
CA GLY A 130 4.69 -26.97 0.90
C GLY A 130 4.13 -25.81 0.07
N ARG A 131 3.93 -26.05 -1.22
CA ARG A 131 3.17 -25.15 -2.10
C ARG A 131 1.67 -25.34 -1.90
N ILE A 132 0.88 -24.28 -2.13
CA ILE A 132 -0.58 -24.33 -1.99
C ILE A 132 -1.29 -24.96 -3.20
N ASP A 133 -0.61 -25.08 -4.32
CA ASP A 133 -1.11 -25.64 -5.59
C ASP A 133 -0.71 -27.11 -5.81
N GLU A 134 -0.12 -27.75 -4.79
CA GLU A 134 0.32 -29.14 -4.79
C GLU A 134 -0.12 -29.83 -3.49
N PHE A 135 -0.18 -31.17 -3.50
CA PHE A 135 -0.31 -31.90 -2.23
C PHE A 135 0.94 -31.70 -1.38
N THR A 136 0.74 -31.30 -0.14
CA THR A 136 1.86 -31.01 0.77
C THR A 136 2.73 -32.25 0.97
N PRO A 137 4.03 -32.21 0.61
CA PRO A 137 4.93 -33.35 0.83
C PRO A 137 5.05 -33.74 2.30
N GLU A 138 5.34 -35.02 2.55
CA GLU A 138 5.56 -35.50 3.90
C GLU A 138 6.69 -34.74 4.60
N GLY A 139 6.49 -34.36 5.86
CA GLY A 139 7.43 -33.55 6.65
C GLY A 139 7.32 -32.06 6.48
N LEU A 140 6.55 -31.57 5.48
CA LEU A 140 6.27 -30.14 5.31
C LEU A 140 4.91 -29.79 5.90
N LYS A 141 4.71 -28.50 6.18
CA LYS A 141 3.45 -27.95 6.67
C LYS A 141 2.59 -27.43 5.51
N ASP A 142 1.31 -27.61 5.63
CA ASP A 142 0.31 -27.02 4.74
C ASP A 142 0.04 -25.57 5.15
N ILE A 143 0.28 -24.62 4.23
CA ILE A 143 0.06 -23.20 4.50
C ILE A 143 -1.40 -22.92 4.84
N HIS A 144 -2.34 -23.63 4.21
CA HIS A 144 -3.76 -23.38 4.38
C HIS A 144 -4.27 -23.72 5.79
N CYS A 145 -3.68 -24.70 6.47
CA CYS A 145 -4.19 -25.18 7.75
C CYS A 145 -3.20 -25.19 8.91
N SER A 146 -1.90 -25.08 8.67
CA SER A 146 -0.89 -25.34 9.70
C SER A 146 -0.21 -24.11 10.29
N PHE A 147 -0.38 -22.93 9.69
CA PHE A 147 0.31 -21.70 10.10
C PHE A 147 -0.61 -20.67 10.76
N GLY A 148 -1.85 -20.99 11.00
CA GLY A 148 -2.76 -20.06 11.64
C GLY A 148 -2.30 -19.65 13.03
N LYS A 149 -2.38 -18.36 13.31
CA LYS A 149 -2.28 -17.78 14.65
C LYS A 149 -3.69 -17.41 15.11
N TYR A 150 -3.89 -17.34 16.42
CA TYR A 150 -5.16 -16.96 17.04
C TYR A 150 -6.32 -17.92 16.75
N CYS A 151 -7.24 -17.54 15.90
CA CYS A 151 -8.42 -18.32 15.56
C CYS A 151 -8.28 -19.16 14.28
N TYR A 152 -7.12 -19.13 13.62
CA TYR A 152 -6.89 -19.86 12.38
C TYR A 152 -6.53 -21.32 12.67
N ASN A 153 -7.51 -22.15 12.96
CA ASN A 153 -7.35 -23.58 13.15
C ASN A 153 -7.99 -24.34 11.97
N GLY A 154 -7.24 -25.28 11.39
CA GLY A 154 -7.67 -26.00 10.19
C GLY A 154 -7.88 -25.03 9.04
N TYR A 155 -8.35 -25.37 7.93
CA TYR A 155 -8.52 -24.56 6.70
C TYR A 155 -9.24 -23.21 6.87
N ARG A 156 -8.80 -22.37 7.81
CA ARG A 156 -9.37 -21.07 8.12
C ARG A 156 -8.61 -19.88 7.56
N LEU A 157 -7.35 -20.08 7.18
CA LEU A 157 -6.58 -19.03 6.56
C LEU A 157 -7.15 -18.76 5.16
N SER A 158 -7.64 -17.55 4.93
CA SER A 158 -8.08 -17.13 3.60
C SER A 158 -6.87 -16.94 2.69
N LEU A 159 -6.86 -17.66 1.57
CA LEU A 159 -5.84 -17.50 0.53
C LEU A 159 -6.27 -16.50 -0.57
N CYS A 160 -7.43 -15.86 -0.40
CA CYS A 160 -7.93 -14.77 -1.24
C CYS A 160 -8.58 -13.71 -0.37
N HIS A 161 -7.80 -12.73 0.11
CA HIS A 161 -8.25 -11.79 1.14
C HIS A 161 -8.04 -10.34 0.73
N GLY A 162 -9.15 -9.58 0.64
CA GLY A 162 -9.16 -8.23 0.07
C GLY A 162 -8.25 -7.23 0.80
N TRP A 163 -8.14 -7.29 2.13
CA TRP A 163 -7.29 -6.33 2.85
C TRP A 163 -5.79 -6.45 2.53
N ALA A 164 -5.38 -7.57 1.94
CA ALA A 164 -3.99 -7.83 1.59
C ALA A 164 -3.60 -7.29 0.20
N CYS A 165 -4.56 -6.79 -0.60
CA CYS A 165 -4.31 -6.33 -1.96
C CYS A 165 -3.73 -4.89 -2.04
N GLY A 166 -3.33 -4.31 -0.92
CA GLY A 166 -2.70 -2.99 -0.84
C GLY A 166 -1.56 -2.73 -1.84
N PRO A 167 -0.71 -3.71 -2.19
CA PRO A 167 0.30 -3.53 -3.23
C PRO A 167 -0.25 -3.12 -4.59
N VAL A 168 -1.45 -3.57 -4.96
CA VAL A 168 -2.08 -3.16 -6.23
C VAL A 168 -2.40 -1.67 -6.21
N SER A 169 -3.03 -1.18 -5.13
CA SER A 169 -3.31 0.24 -4.96
C SER A 169 -2.04 1.08 -4.96
N PHE A 170 -0.99 0.60 -4.27
CA PHE A 170 0.33 1.24 -4.27
C PHE A 170 0.93 1.36 -5.68
N LEU A 171 0.92 0.28 -6.45
CA LEU A 171 1.43 0.28 -7.83
C LEU A 171 0.62 1.22 -8.74
N MET A 172 -0.70 1.28 -8.58
CA MET A 172 -1.56 2.18 -9.35
C MET A 172 -1.33 3.65 -8.99
N ASP A 173 -1.33 3.98 -7.69
CA ASP A 173 -1.21 5.36 -7.22
C ASP A 173 0.21 5.92 -7.34
N LYS A 174 1.22 5.14 -6.97
CA LYS A 174 2.61 5.62 -6.85
C LYS A 174 3.45 5.31 -8.07
N VAL A 175 3.35 4.09 -8.64
CA VAL A 175 4.21 3.70 -9.77
C VAL A 175 3.61 4.12 -11.10
N LEU A 176 2.33 3.82 -11.35
CA LEU A 176 1.63 4.33 -12.53
C LEU A 176 1.27 5.81 -12.38
N GLY A 177 1.12 6.30 -11.15
CA GLY A 177 0.94 7.71 -10.83
C GLY A 177 -0.33 8.33 -11.38
N VAL A 178 -1.38 7.55 -11.64
CA VAL A 178 -2.67 8.07 -12.12
C VAL A 178 -3.52 8.51 -10.93
N LYS A 179 -3.75 9.81 -10.81
CA LYS A 179 -4.46 10.45 -9.71
C LYS A 179 -5.72 11.13 -10.21
N PHE A 180 -6.86 10.82 -9.64
CA PHE A 180 -8.10 11.53 -9.91
C PHE A 180 -8.09 12.90 -9.24
N THR A 181 -8.30 13.97 -10.03
CA THR A 181 -8.26 15.36 -9.58
C THR A 181 -9.62 16.01 -9.57
N SER A 182 -10.67 15.32 -10.04
CA SER A 182 -12.06 15.78 -9.95
C SER A 182 -12.99 14.70 -9.41
N ALA A 183 -14.08 15.10 -8.79
CA ALA A 183 -15.17 14.22 -8.44
C ALA A 183 -15.69 13.49 -9.70
N GLY A 184 -15.94 12.18 -9.61
CA GLY A 184 -16.35 11.35 -10.73
C GLY A 184 -15.26 11.00 -11.75
N GLY A 185 -14.01 11.48 -11.56
CA GLY A 185 -12.86 11.04 -12.36
C GLY A 185 -12.82 11.59 -13.78
N LYS A 186 -13.40 12.76 -14.05
CA LYS A 186 -13.32 13.43 -15.36
C LYS A 186 -11.93 14.01 -15.66
N THR A 187 -11.19 14.39 -14.62
CA THR A 187 -9.83 14.87 -14.77
C THR A 187 -8.86 14.02 -13.95
N VAL A 188 -7.71 13.75 -14.54
CA VAL A 188 -6.64 12.98 -13.91
C VAL A 188 -5.31 13.69 -14.09
N ARG A 189 -4.36 13.43 -13.19
CA ARG A 189 -2.94 13.69 -13.38
C ARG A 189 -2.22 12.37 -13.55
N ILE A 190 -1.17 12.38 -14.39
CA ILE A 190 -0.33 11.22 -14.63
C ILE A 190 1.10 11.60 -14.23
N GLU A 191 1.51 11.17 -13.04
CA GLU A 191 2.77 11.52 -12.39
C GLU A 191 3.51 10.23 -11.99
N PRO A 192 4.09 9.49 -12.96
CA PRO A 192 4.73 8.20 -12.70
C PRO A 192 6.04 8.34 -11.92
N ASP A 193 6.27 7.39 -11.02
CA ASP A 193 7.59 7.12 -10.46
C ASP A 193 7.90 5.62 -10.63
N LEU A 194 8.85 5.29 -11.49
CA LEU A 194 9.21 3.91 -11.75
C LEU A 194 9.97 3.22 -10.61
N MET A 195 10.45 3.97 -9.60
CA MET A 195 11.09 3.40 -8.40
C MET A 195 12.15 2.35 -8.71
N GLY A 196 12.95 2.60 -9.77
CA GLY A 196 13.98 1.69 -10.25
C GLY A 196 13.51 0.55 -11.16
N LEU A 197 12.23 0.49 -11.49
CA LEU A 197 11.71 -0.40 -12.53
C LEU A 197 12.09 0.13 -13.92
N LYS A 198 12.28 -0.77 -14.87
CA LYS A 198 12.58 -0.40 -16.26
C LYS A 198 11.35 0.15 -16.98
N PHE A 199 10.19 -0.37 -16.66
CA PHE A 199 8.90 0.05 -17.19
C PHE A 199 7.75 -0.30 -16.24
N ALA A 200 6.61 0.36 -16.43
CA ALA A 200 5.33 0.00 -15.79
C ALA A 200 4.20 0.18 -16.80
N LYS A 201 3.24 -0.73 -16.81
CA LYS A 201 2.05 -0.68 -17.65
C LYS A 201 0.83 -1.07 -16.85
N GLY A 202 -0.28 -0.35 -17.04
CA GLY A 202 -1.50 -0.66 -16.35
C GLY A 202 -2.74 -0.08 -17.00
N LYS A 203 -3.91 -0.56 -16.52
CA LYS A 203 -5.23 -0.07 -16.89
C LYS A 203 -5.98 0.29 -15.62
N ILE A 204 -6.55 1.49 -15.59
CA ILE A 204 -7.28 2.01 -14.44
C ILE A 204 -8.74 2.20 -14.85
N PRO A 205 -9.69 1.52 -14.19
CA PRO A 205 -11.11 1.66 -14.49
C PRO A 205 -11.64 3.01 -14.00
N THR A 206 -12.48 3.63 -14.82
CA THR A 206 -13.26 4.82 -14.49
C THR A 206 -14.72 4.63 -14.88
N ALA A 207 -15.58 5.56 -14.47
CA ALA A 207 -16.98 5.57 -14.92
C ALA A 207 -17.13 5.79 -16.45
N TYR A 208 -16.08 6.24 -17.12
CA TYR A 208 -16.03 6.56 -18.56
C TYR A 208 -15.36 5.48 -19.39
N GLY A 209 -14.74 4.47 -18.77
CA GLY A 209 -13.95 3.44 -19.42
C GLY A 209 -12.56 3.29 -18.80
N LEU A 210 -11.66 2.64 -19.52
CA LEU A 210 -10.31 2.34 -19.03
C LEU A 210 -9.34 3.46 -19.43
N ILE A 211 -8.58 3.97 -18.46
CA ILE A 211 -7.36 4.72 -18.72
C ILE A 211 -6.24 3.69 -18.87
N GLU A 212 -5.52 3.73 -19.99
CA GLU A 212 -4.35 2.88 -20.20
C GLU A 212 -3.08 3.73 -20.12
N VAL A 213 -2.08 3.29 -19.38
CA VAL A 213 -0.79 3.96 -19.27
C VAL A 213 0.36 2.98 -19.48
N PHE A 214 1.40 3.47 -20.14
CA PHE A 214 2.67 2.78 -20.28
C PHE A 214 3.80 3.78 -20.04
N HIS A 215 4.66 3.46 -19.08
CA HIS A 215 5.83 4.24 -18.72
C HIS A 215 7.08 3.42 -18.92
N LYS A 216 8.13 3.99 -19.51
CA LYS A 216 9.44 3.34 -19.67
C LYS A 216 10.56 4.31 -19.36
N GLN A 217 11.66 3.76 -18.86
CA GLN A 217 12.89 4.52 -18.65
C GLN A 217 13.68 4.59 -19.96
N GLU A 218 13.89 5.79 -20.49
CA GLU A 218 14.72 6.04 -21.66
C GLU A 218 15.67 7.21 -21.42
N ASN A 219 16.96 6.99 -21.62
CA ASN A 219 18.00 8.03 -21.49
C ASN A 219 17.91 8.85 -20.18
N GLY A 220 17.63 8.19 -19.06
CA GLY A 220 17.50 8.84 -17.74
C GLY A 220 16.17 9.57 -17.51
N LYS A 221 15.23 9.50 -18.43
CA LYS A 221 13.89 10.11 -18.33
C LYS A 221 12.80 9.06 -18.40
N ILE A 222 11.65 9.35 -17.78
CA ILE A 222 10.45 8.52 -17.96
C ILE A 222 9.70 9.04 -19.17
N VAL A 223 9.51 8.15 -20.16
CA VAL A 223 8.64 8.38 -21.33
C VAL A 223 7.29 7.74 -21.01
N THR A 224 6.21 8.51 -21.21
CA THR A 224 4.84 8.10 -20.91
C THR A 224 3.99 8.09 -22.17
N GLU A 225 3.32 6.99 -22.40
CA GLU A 225 2.24 6.83 -23.38
C GLU A 225 0.95 6.55 -22.63
N TYR A 226 -0.18 7.14 -23.05
CA TYR A 226 -1.47 6.88 -22.42
C TYR A 226 -2.62 6.97 -23.42
N VAL A 227 -3.70 6.25 -23.09
CA VAL A 227 -4.98 6.34 -23.79
C VAL A 227 -6.06 6.67 -22.75
N LEU A 228 -6.84 7.68 -23.03
CA LEU A 228 -7.96 8.10 -22.16
C LEU A 228 -9.29 7.73 -22.81
N PRO A 229 -10.29 7.28 -22.05
CA PRO A 229 -11.65 7.14 -22.55
C PRO A 229 -12.27 8.53 -22.82
N GLU A 230 -13.28 8.56 -23.68
CA GLU A 230 -14.04 9.79 -23.95
C GLU A 230 -14.61 10.40 -22.65
N GLY A 231 -14.48 11.71 -22.49
CA GLY A 231 -14.92 12.44 -21.29
C GLY A 231 -13.91 12.50 -20.15
N VAL A 232 -12.71 11.91 -20.31
CA VAL A 232 -11.60 12.03 -19.37
C VAL A 232 -10.48 12.87 -19.97
N THR A 233 -9.91 13.79 -19.18
CA THR A 233 -8.80 14.66 -19.58
C THR A 233 -7.67 14.64 -18.57
N VAL A 234 -6.45 14.91 -19.05
CA VAL A 234 -5.30 15.19 -18.17
C VAL A 234 -5.31 16.69 -17.85
N GLY A 235 -5.24 17.03 -16.54
CA GLY A 235 -5.23 18.40 -16.04
C GLY A 235 -4.15 18.63 -14.99
#